data_d5706cd30d455dee5e830855b596f929
#
_entry.id   d5706cd30d455dee5e830855b596f929
#
_cell.length_a   1.000
_cell.length_b   1.000
_cell.length_c   1.000
_cell.angle_alpha   90.00
_cell.angle_beta   90.00
_cell.angle_gamma   90.00
#
_symmetry.space_group_name_H-M   'P 1'
#
loop_
_entity.id
_entity.type
_entity.pdbx_description
1 polymer ?
#
loop_
_entity_poly.entity_id
_entity_poly.type
_entity_poly.pdbx_seq_one_letter_code
_entity_poly.pdbx_strand_id
1 'polypeptide(L)' 'MKAEKLLAELNRLRGDIDKDPSDLEWLTLHHVFCFVSYKMGEFQAYLDEAAARGEFDEIDD' A
#
# COMPACT_ATOMS: atom_id res chain seq x y z
N MET A 1 -1.59 -0.86 12.60
CA MET A 1 -2.14 -0.88 11.23
C MET A 1 -1.61 -2.06 10.47
N LYS A 2 -2.46 -2.77 9.76
CA LYS A 2 -2.03 -3.95 9.01
C LYS A 2 -1.72 -3.60 7.56
N ALA A 3 -0.60 -4.12 7.08
CA ALA A 3 -0.19 -3.89 5.69
C ALA A 3 -1.24 -4.38 4.70
N GLU A 4 -1.94 -5.45 5.02
CA GLU A 4 -3.00 -5.99 4.16
C GLU A 4 -4.09 -4.96 3.88
N LYS A 5 -4.44 -4.16 4.88
CA LYS A 5 -5.47 -3.13 4.72
C LYS A 5 -5.03 -2.05 3.75
N LEU A 6 -3.78 -1.62 3.88
CA LEU A 6 -3.24 -0.62 2.97
C LEU A 6 -3.10 -1.18 1.55
N LEU A 7 -2.71 -2.45 1.45
CA LEU A 7 -2.60 -3.08 0.15
C LEU A 7 -3.97 -3.19 -0.53
N ALA A 8 -5.01 -3.54 0.24
CA ALA A 8 -6.36 -3.61 -0.29
C ALA A 8 -6.84 -2.24 -0.79
N GLU A 9 -6.54 -1.18 -0.04
CA GLU A 9 -6.89 0.18 -0.44
C GLU A 9 -6.13 0.58 -1.70
N LEU A 10 -4.87 0.24 -1.79
CA LEU A 10 -4.06 0.53 -2.97
C LEU A 10 -4.62 -0.18 -4.20
N ASN A 11 -5.04 -1.43 -4.03
CA ASN A 11 -5.65 -2.19 -5.12
C ASN A 11 -6.97 -1.55 -5.57
N ARG A 12 -7.76 -1.07 -4.61
CA ARG A 12 -9.01 -0.38 -4.92
C ARG A 12 -8.75 0.89 -5.72
N LEU A 13 -7.77 1.68 -5.29
CA LEU A 13 -7.42 2.90 -6.00
C LEU A 13 -6.93 2.61 -7.41
N ARG A 14 -6.14 1.58 -7.56
CA ARG A 14 -5.66 1.17 -8.88
C ARG A 14 -6.83 0.79 -9.79
N GLY A 15 -7.83 0.13 -9.23
CA GLY A 15 -8.99 -0.29 -10.00
C GLY A 15 -9.94 0.84 -10.40
N ASP A 16 -9.84 1.99 -9.70
CA ASP A 16 -10.68 3.15 -9.98
C ASP A 16 -10.22 3.96 -11.18
N ILE A 17 -9.01 3.72 -11.65
CA ILE A 17 -8.50 4.42 -12.82
C ILE A 17 -8.44 3.46 -14.00
N ASP A 18 -8.54 4.00 -15.20
CA ASP A 18 -8.49 3.19 -16.42
C ASP A 18 -7.13 2.51 -16.55
N LYS A 19 -7.18 1.24 -16.88
CA LYS A 19 -5.97 0.48 -17.11
C LYS A 19 -5.31 0.93 -18.40
N ASP A 20 -4.29 1.74 -18.27
CA ASP A 20 -3.55 2.25 -19.41
C ASP A 20 -2.06 2.15 -19.12
N PRO A 21 -1.34 1.25 -19.80
CA PRO A 21 0.10 1.08 -19.56
C PRO A 21 0.93 2.33 -19.85
N SER A 22 0.37 3.32 -20.54
CA SER A 22 1.07 4.56 -20.80
C SER A 22 0.70 5.65 -19.79
N ASP A 23 -0.25 5.39 -18.90
CA ASP A 23 -0.67 6.35 -17.88
C ASP A 23 0.25 6.24 -16.67
N LEU A 24 0.94 7.33 -16.37
CA LEU A 24 1.89 7.36 -15.26
C LEU A 24 1.20 7.06 -13.92
N GLU A 25 -0.01 7.55 -13.73
CA GLU A 25 -0.74 7.32 -12.50
C GLU A 25 -1.05 5.84 -12.31
N TRP A 26 -1.55 5.19 -13.36
CA TRP A 26 -1.83 3.75 -13.30
C TRP A 26 -0.55 2.96 -13.07
N LEU A 27 0.53 3.30 -13.79
CA LEU A 27 1.80 2.62 -13.64
C LEU A 27 2.34 2.75 -12.22
N THR A 28 2.22 3.94 -11.64
CA THR A 28 2.69 4.18 -10.28
C THR A 28 1.96 3.28 -9.29
N LEU A 29 0.63 3.29 -9.34
CA LEU A 29 -0.16 2.48 -8.44
C LEU A 29 0.07 1.00 -8.63
N HIS A 30 0.20 0.58 -9.90
CA HIS A 30 0.40 -0.83 -10.21
C HIS A 30 1.74 -1.34 -9.68
N HIS A 31 2.80 -0.59 -9.92
CA HIS A 31 4.13 -1.03 -9.50
C HIS A 31 4.34 -0.92 -7.99
N VAL A 32 3.75 0.09 -7.37
CA VAL A 32 3.77 0.17 -5.91
C VAL A 32 3.02 -1.01 -5.31
N PHE A 33 1.86 -1.34 -5.87
CA PHE A 33 1.10 -2.50 -5.41
C PHE A 33 1.93 -3.78 -5.52
N CYS A 34 2.58 -3.98 -6.68
CA CYS A 34 3.40 -5.17 -6.91
C CYS A 34 4.57 -5.24 -5.93
N PHE A 35 5.24 -4.11 -5.71
CA PHE A 35 6.37 -4.06 -4.80
C PHE A 35 5.96 -4.37 -3.36
N VAL A 36 4.90 -3.71 -2.90
CA VAL A 36 4.42 -3.92 -1.53
C VAL A 36 3.95 -5.36 -1.34
N SER A 37 3.27 -5.92 -2.35
CA SER A 37 2.81 -7.29 -2.29
C SER A 37 4.00 -8.26 -2.17
N TYR A 38 5.07 -7.98 -2.89
CA TYR A 38 6.28 -8.79 -2.86
C TYR A 38 7.01 -8.67 -1.52
N LYS A 39 7.00 -7.49 -0.92
CA LYS A 39 7.73 -7.19 0.32
C LYS A 39 6.79 -7.01 1.52
N MET A 40 5.71 -7.78 1.58
CA MET A 40 4.70 -7.61 2.62
C MET A 40 5.26 -7.65 4.04
N GLY A 41 6.16 -8.58 4.31
CA GLY A 41 6.73 -8.70 5.66
C GLY A 41 7.54 -7.48 6.05
N GLU A 42 8.33 -6.97 5.12
CA GLU A 42 9.13 -5.77 5.37
C GLU A 42 8.26 -4.53 5.50
N PHE A 43 7.20 -4.47 4.70
CA PHE A 43 6.26 -3.36 4.78
C PHE A 43 5.53 -3.35 6.11
N GLN A 44 5.12 -4.52 6.59
CA GLN A 44 4.47 -4.60 7.89
C GLN A 44 5.42 -4.16 9.02
N ALA A 45 6.67 -4.57 8.96
CA ALA A 45 7.66 -4.14 9.94
C ALA A 45 7.85 -2.62 9.91
N TYR A 46 7.87 -2.04 8.72
CA TYR A 46 7.95 -0.59 8.58
C TYR A 46 6.75 0.10 9.24
N LEU A 47 5.56 -0.42 9.00
CA LEU A 47 4.34 0.16 9.59
C LEU A 47 4.35 0.04 11.12
N ASP A 48 4.82 -1.09 11.65
CA ASP A 48 4.92 -1.28 13.09
C ASP A 48 5.86 -0.26 13.72
N GLU A 49 6.98 0.01 13.08
CA GLU A 49 7.92 1.00 13.56
C GLU A 49 7.34 2.41 13.47
N ALA A 50 6.63 2.72 12.37
CA ALA A 50 6.01 4.02 12.22
C ALA A 50 4.95 4.27 13.29
N ALA A 51 4.17 3.26 13.61
CA ALA A 51 3.18 3.35 14.67
C ALA A 51 3.85 3.57 16.03
N ALA A 52 4.96 2.88 16.27
CA ALA A 52 5.71 3.04 17.53
C ALA A 52 6.30 4.44 17.66
N ARG A 53 6.63 5.08 16.54
CA ARG A 53 7.12 6.46 16.55
C ARG A 53 6.02 7.50 16.65
N GLY A 54 4.75 7.07 16.59
CA GLY A 54 3.63 7.98 16.69
C GLY A 54 3.29 8.70 15.40
N GLU A 55 3.71 8.19 14.26
CA GLU A 55 3.43 8.83 12.98
C GLU A 55 1.97 8.71 12.55
N PHE A 56 1.26 7.75 13.11
CA PHE A 56 -0.19 7.63 12.91
C PHE A 56 -0.78 6.86 14.08
N ASP A 57 -2.07 7.03 14.29
CA ASP A 57 -2.77 6.29 15.33
C ASP A 57 -2.93 4.83 14.91
N GLU A 58 -2.75 3.92 15.88
CA GLU A 58 -2.94 2.51 15.63
C GLU A 58 -4.40 2.25 15.28
N ILE A 59 -4.65 1.66 14.14
CA ILE A 59 -5.99 1.30 13.73
C ILE A 59 -6.22 -0.15 14.10
N ASP A 60 -7.24 -0.38 14.90
CA ASP A 60 -7.58 -1.72 15.33
C ASP A 60 -8.37 -2.41 14.22
N ASP A 61 -7.73 -3.37 13.61
CA ASP A 61 -8.35 -4.15 12.55
C ASP A 61 -9.06 -5.35 13.13
#